data_ef5cb928b27708e3ae7b5da849b34e4b
#
_entry.id   ef5cb928b27708e3ae7b5da849b34e4b
#
_cell.length_a   1.000
_cell.length_b   1.000
_cell.length_c   1.000
_cell.angle_alpha   90.00
_cell.angle_beta   90.00
_cell.angle_gamma   90.00
#
_symmetry.space_group_name_H-M   'P 1'
#
loop_
_entity.id
_entity.type
_entity.pdbx_description
1 polymer ?
#
loop_
_entity_poly.entity_id
_entity_poly.type
_entity_poly.pdbx_seq_one_letter_code
_entity_poly.pdbx_strand_id
1 'polypeptide(L)'
;FPLVKAEWWERHQLLVSLAWALLFLVPFLFAYGAEATAEQLAEVIIGDYIPFIVLLMGLYVVAGGIHIGGTIAGTTRNNVIILLIGSFLASWVGTTGAAMLLIRPLLRANLWRRHRAHVVIFFIFLVANAGGCLTPLGDPPLFLGYLRGVPFFWTLEHIWPVLLVNVVLLIGLFVAVDRHFMRKEGRENYRQLELLTRADDRVPIHLQGWHNLFFLLIIIVGVILNGLIPQLGAFVDAETGRTFGVDVFGAHIGLEYVAQISLICLAMILSWLTTSTDDRSRNNFEWAPIAEVARLFIGIFVTMIPALAILRAHGGSLGLDSPLGFFWATGALSSFLDNSPTYVVFLTTAGALGTDAAGAVVTTIGTVDPSILLAISAGAVFMGAVTYIGNAPNFMVKSIAEGAGVKMPSFFGYIGWALAFLVPVFVVDSLLFF
;
A
#
# COMPACT_ATOMS: atom_id res chain seq x y z
N PHE A 1 6.01 -19.58 -6.97
CA PHE A 1 7.18 -19.96 -6.14
C PHE A 1 6.97 -19.65 -4.65
N PRO A 2 6.53 -18.44 -4.21
CA PRO A 2 6.37 -18.14 -2.79
C PRO A 2 5.49 -19.12 -2.01
N LEU A 3 4.43 -19.63 -2.65
CA LEU A 3 3.48 -20.56 -2.01
C LEU A 3 3.94 -22.02 -1.99
N VAL A 4 4.88 -22.42 -2.87
CA VAL A 4 5.26 -23.83 -3.06
C VAL A 4 6.66 -24.13 -2.51
N LYS A 5 7.58 -23.15 -2.61
CA LYS A 5 8.99 -23.25 -2.18
C LYS A 5 9.45 -21.93 -1.58
N ALA A 6 8.85 -21.51 -0.46
CA ALA A 6 9.11 -20.23 0.18
C ALA A 6 10.58 -19.97 0.49
N GLU A 7 11.28 -20.94 1.12
CA GLU A 7 12.70 -20.80 1.46
C GLU A 7 13.61 -20.65 0.22
N TRP A 8 13.31 -21.37 -0.87
CA TRP A 8 14.05 -21.22 -2.11
C TRP A 8 13.79 -19.84 -2.73
N TRP A 9 12.53 -19.38 -2.70
CA TRP A 9 12.12 -18.08 -3.20
C TRP A 9 12.84 -16.95 -2.45
N GLU A 10 12.83 -16.96 -1.14
CA GLU A 10 13.50 -15.96 -0.31
C GLU A 10 14.99 -15.81 -0.62
N ARG A 11 15.67 -16.92 -0.92
CA ARG A 11 17.09 -16.91 -1.27
C ARG A 11 17.38 -16.46 -2.70
N HIS A 12 16.43 -16.62 -3.62
CA HIS A 12 16.69 -16.44 -5.06
C HIS A 12 15.85 -15.32 -5.70
N GLN A 13 15.08 -14.58 -4.93
CA GLN A 13 14.21 -13.50 -5.42
C GLN A 13 14.92 -12.54 -6.37
N LEU A 14 16.06 -11.98 -5.93
CA LEU A 14 16.83 -11.02 -6.71
C LEU A 14 17.32 -11.65 -8.02
N LEU A 15 17.81 -12.88 -7.97
CA LEU A 15 18.31 -13.59 -9.14
C LEU A 15 17.19 -13.84 -10.17
N VAL A 16 16.01 -14.24 -9.70
CA VAL A 16 14.82 -14.43 -10.55
C VAL A 16 14.36 -13.10 -11.15
N SER A 17 14.28 -12.04 -10.34
CA SER A 17 13.90 -10.70 -10.78
C SER A 17 14.85 -10.17 -11.85
N LEU A 18 16.17 -10.31 -11.63
CA LEU A 18 17.18 -9.91 -12.60
C LEU A 18 17.16 -10.78 -13.86
N ALA A 19 16.90 -12.07 -13.74
CA ALA A 19 16.77 -12.97 -14.91
C ALA A 19 15.62 -12.55 -15.82
N TRP A 20 14.46 -12.21 -15.26
CA TRP A 20 13.33 -11.68 -16.03
C TRP A 20 13.64 -10.31 -16.63
N ALA A 21 14.30 -9.41 -15.88
CA ALA A 21 14.72 -8.12 -16.39
C ALA A 21 15.70 -8.28 -17.59
N LEU A 22 16.69 -9.15 -17.48
CA LEU A 22 17.64 -9.42 -18.55
C LEU A 22 16.99 -10.09 -19.77
N LEU A 23 16.00 -10.96 -19.55
CA LEU A 23 15.25 -11.59 -20.64
C LEU A 23 14.56 -10.56 -21.55
N PHE A 24 14.17 -9.43 -20.98
CA PHE A 24 13.66 -8.29 -21.75
C PHE A 24 14.78 -7.38 -22.27
N LEU A 25 15.70 -6.96 -21.40
CA LEU A 25 16.70 -5.93 -21.73
C LEU A 25 17.66 -6.38 -22.83
N VAL A 26 18.05 -7.65 -22.87
CA VAL A 26 18.99 -8.14 -23.88
C VAL A 26 18.40 -8.07 -25.28
N PRO A 27 17.20 -8.59 -25.59
CA PRO A 27 16.56 -8.35 -26.87
C PRO A 27 16.31 -6.89 -27.19
N PHE A 28 15.91 -6.07 -26.19
CA PHE A 28 15.67 -4.66 -26.37
C PHE A 28 16.96 -3.90 -26.78
N LEU A 29 18.08 -4.20 -26.14
CA LEU A 29 19.40 -3.65 -26.48
C LEU A 29 19.79 -3.95 -27.93
N PHE A 30 19.57 -5.16 -28.41
CA PHE A 30 19.87 -5.54 -29.79
C PHE A 30 18.91 -4.93 -30.82
N ALA A 31 17.68 -4.68 -30.44
CA ALA A 31 16.64 -4.12 -31.31
C ALA A 31 16.73 -2.59 -31.43
N TYR A 32 17.00 -1.88 -30.33
CA TYR A 32 16.89 -0.42 -30.24
C TYR A 32 18.24 0.28 -29.95
N GLY A 33 19.29 -0.47 -29.63
CA GLY A 33 20.61 0.05 -29.33
C GLY A 33 20.83 0.47 -27.87
N ALA A 34 22.10 0.79 -27.55
CA ALA A 34 22.50 1.07 -26.17
C ALA A 34 21.94 2.38 -25.61
N GLU A 35 21.83 3.40 -26.45
CA GLU A 35 21.33 4.73 -26.05
C GLU A 35 19.85 4.66 -25.60
N ALA A 36 18.97 4.12 -26.44
CA ALA A 36 17.56 3.94 -26.11
C ALA A 36 17.34 3.00 -24.89
N THR A 37 18.20 1.99 -24.74
CA THR A 37 18.13 1.09 -23.57
C THR A 37 18.54 1.82 -22.29
N ALA A 38 19.58 2.64 -22.34
CA ALA A 38 20.06 3.42 -21.20
C ALA A 38 19.02 4.47 -20.78
N GLU A 39 18.41 5.15 -21.76
CA GLU A 39 17.34 6.14 -21.52
C GLU A 39 16.13 5.49 -20.83
N GLN A 40 15.60 4.37 -21.36
CA GLN A 40 14.48 3.67 -20.76
C GLN A 40 14.79 3.12 -19.36
N LEU A 41 16.00 2.62 -19.15
CA LEU A 41 16.43 2.17 -17.83
C LEU A 41 16.56 3.35 -16.86
N ALA A 42 17.13 4.47 -17.30
CA ALA A 42 17.26 5.65 -16.47
C ALA A 42 15.88 6.21 -16.07
N GLU A 43 14.95 6.30 -17.02
CA GLU A 43 13.57 6.73 -16.75
C GLU A 43 12.91 5.85 -15.69
N VAL A 44 12.98 4.54 -15.84
CA VAL A 44 12.32 3.59 -14.91
C VAL A 44 13.03 3.52 -13.56
N ILE A 45 14.38 3.49 -13.54
CA ILE A 45 15.10 3.36 -12.27
C ILE A 45 15.09 4.68 -11.50
N ILE A 46 15.37 5.80 -12.16
CA ILE A 46 15.49 7.10 -11.50
C ILE A 46 14.12 7.74 -11.32
N GLY A 47 13.24 7.65 -12.32
CA GLY A 47 11.92 8.28 -12.27
C GLY A 47 10.89 7.51 -11.44
N ASP A 48 10.89 6.17 -11.49
CA ASP A 48 9.89 5.34 -10.83
C ASP A 48 10.45 4.60 -9.60
N TYR A 49 11.47 3.74 -9.79
CA TYR A 49 11.91 2.79 -8.77
C TYR A 49 12.54 3.48 -7.55
N ILE A 50 13.46 4.41 -7.74
CA ILE A 50 14.15 5.09 -6.62
C ILE A 50 13.16 5.89 -5.76
N PRO A 51 12.29 6.78 -6.31
CA PRO A 51 11.30 7.49 -5.50
C PRO A 51 10.36 6.57 -4.76
N PHE A 52 9.94 5.48 -5.40
CA PHE A 52 9.07 4.48 -4.81
C PHE A 52 9.72 3.77 -3.61
N ILE A 53 10.94 3.25 -3.78
CA ILE A 53 11.63 2.53 -2.70
C ILE A 53 12.04 3.46 -1.58
N VAL A 54 12.50 4.68 -1.89
CA VAL A 54 12.87 5.68 -0.86
C VAL A 54 11.66 6.06 -0.03
N LEU A 55 10.49 6.25 -0.64
CA LEU A 55 9.25 6.52 0.10
C LEU A 55 8.86 5.36 1.02
N LEU A 56 8.79 4.14 0.48
CA LEU A 56 8.42 2.98 1.29
C LEU A 56 9.40 2.74 2.44
N MET A 57 10.71 2.86 2.18
CA MET A 57 11.74 2.72 3.19
C MET A 57 11.64 3.83 4.25
N GLY A 58 11.42 5.07 3.85
CA GLY A 58 11.23 6.20 4.75
C GLY A 58 10.05 6.00 5.70
N LEU A 59 8.87 5.68 5.14
CA LEU A 59 7.67 5.37 5.93
C LEU A 59 7.90 4.17 6.85
N TYR A 60 8.52 3.11 6.36
CA TYR A 60 8.82 1.90 7.12
C TYR A 60 9.74 2.16 8.31
N VAL A 61 10.85 2.88 8.09
CA VAL A 61 11.84 3.18 9.14
C VAL A 61 11.25 4.11 10.20
N VAL A 62 10.52 5.14 9.77
CA VAL A 62 9.92 6.12 10.68
C VAL A 62 8.76 5.52 11.47
N ALA A 63 7.84 4.80 10.81
CA ALA A 63 6.73 4.11 11.49
C ALA A 63 7.25 3.02 12.45
N GLY A 64 8.30 2.30 12.06
CA GLY A 64 8.96 1.29 12.91
C GLY A 64 9.60 1.84 14.17
N GLY A 65 9.79 3.17 14.25
CA GLY A 65 10.27 3.87 15.45
C GLY A 65 9.17 4.22 16.46
N ILE A 66 7.89 4.00 16.15
CA ILE A 66 6.75 4.32 17.02
C ILE A 66 6.25 3.04 17.68
N HIS A 67 6.19 3.03 19.02
CA HIS A 67 5.67 1.89 19.77
C HIS A 67 4.48 2.28 20.64
N ILE A 68 3.39 1.51 20.53
CA ILE A 68 2.21 1.67 21.38
C ILE A 68 2.26 0.65 22.50
N GLY A 69 2.51 1.13 23.73
CA GLY A 69 2.50 0.35 24.95
C GLY A 69 1.21 0.53 25.75
N GLY A 70 1.08 -0.25 26.82
CA GLY A 70 -0.07 -0.21 27.72
C GLY A 70 -1.00 -1.41 27.60
N THR A 71 -1.94 -1.50 28.53
CA THR A 71 -2.90 -2.61 28.62
C THR A 71 -4.18 -2.28 27.88
N ILE A 72 -4.43 -2.97 26.77
CA ILE A 72 -5.67 -2.87 25.98
C ILE A 72 -6.40 -4.20 26.11
N ALA A 73 -7.64 -4.17 26.60
CA ALA A 73 -8.49 -5.35 26.61
C ALA A 73 -9.16 -5.53 25.25
N GLY A 74 -8.99 -6.68 24.62
CA GLY A 74 -9.54 -7.02 23.31
C GLY A 74 -11.07 -7.28 23.37
N THR A 75 -11.83 -6.27 23.71
CA THR A 75 -13.29 -6.27 23.57
C THR A 75 -13.67 -5.94 22.13
N THR A 76 -14.88 -6.27 21.70
CA THR A 76 -15.41 -5.88 20.37
C THR A 76 -15.26 -4.37 20.14
N ARG A 77 -15.59 -3.55 21.16
CA ARG A 77 -15.47 -2.08 21.05
C ARG A 77 -14.02 -1.63 20.82
N ASN A 78 -13.07 -2.15 21.60
CA ASN A 78 -11.67 -1.75 21.51
C ASN A 78 -11.05 -2.23 20.19
N ASN A 79 -11.42 -3.41 19.71
CA ASN A 79 -11.00 -3.91 18.40
C ASN A 79 -11.55 -3.01 17.28
N VAL A 80 -12.82 -2.59 17.34
CA VAL A 80 -13.39 -1.62 16.38
C VAL A 80 -12.61 -0.31 16.40
N ILE A 81 -12.27 0.22 17.56
CA ILE A 81 -11.49 1.46 17.69
C ILE A 81 -10.10 1.29 17.03
N ILE A 82 -9.42 0.17 17.28
CA ILE A 82 -8.10 -0.10 16.66
C ILE A 82 -8.24 -0.21 15.13
N LEU A 83 -9.27 -0.90 14.63
CA LEU A 83 -9.52 -1.02 13.19
C LEU A 83 -9.79 0.33 12.54
N LEU A 84 -10.61 1.19 13.15
CA LEU A 84 -10.92 2.53 12.64
C LEU A 84 -9.69 3.45 12.65
N ILE A 85 -8.95 3.48 13.77
CA ILE A 85 -7.72 4.26 13.87
C ILE A 85 -6.70 3.75 12.84
N GLY A 86 -6.57 2.43 12.71
CA GLY A 86 -5.66 1.82 11.74
C GLY A 86 -6.03 2.14 10.30
N SER A 87 -7.31 2.09 9.95
CA SER A 87 -7.78 2.46 8.61
C SER A 87 -7.51 3.92 8.29
N PHE A 88 -7.69 4.83 9.26
CA PHE A 88 -7.35 6.24 9.07
C PHE A 88 -5.84 6.45 8.92
N LEU A 89 -5.04 5.85 9.81
CA LEU A 89 -3.59 5.98 9.78
C LEU A 89 -2.98 5.40 8.51
N ALA A 90 -3.54 4.32 7.97
CA ALA A 90 -3.01 3.64 6.79
C ALA A 90 -2.90 4.60 5.59
N SER A 91 -3.82 5.53 5.43
CA SER A 91 -3.75 6.53 4.36
C SER A 91 -2.59 7.53 4.49
N TRP A 92 -1.99 7.68 5.68
CA TRP A 92 -0.98 8.71 5.94
C TRP A 92 0.42 8.14 6.21
N VAL A 93 0.49 6.96 6.80
CA VAL A 93 1.76 6.31 7.17
C VAL A 93 2.02 5.04 6.34
N GLY A 94 1.17 4.79 5.36
CA GLY A 94 1.18 3.59 4.54
C GLY A 94 0.50 2.39 5.20
N THR A 95 -0.11 1.53 4.40
CA THR A 95 -0.74 0.28 4.87
C THR A 95 0.23 -0.60 5.64
N THR A 96 1.47 -0.75 5.16
CA THR A 96 2.54 -1.49 5.85
C THR A 96 2.91 -0.84 7.18
N GLY A 97 3.07 0.49 7.22
CA GLY A 97 3.41 1.24 8.44
C GLY A 97 2.32 1.13 9.50
N ALA A 98 1.06 1.36 9.13
CA ALA A 98 -0.10 1.23 10.02
C ALA A 98 -0.28 -0.21 10.51
N ALA A 99 -0.07 -1.19 9.63
CA ALA A 99 -0.14 -2.60 9.99
C ALA A 99 0.93 -2.98 11.03
N MET A 100 2.18 -2.58 10.82
CA MET A 100 3.26 -2.84 11.78
C MET A 100 3.02 -2.17 13.13
N LEU A 101 2.51 -0.95 13.13
CA LEU A 101 2.24 -0.19 14.33
C LEU A 101 1.15 -0.84 15.19
N LEU A 102 0.08 -1.36 14.57
CA LEU A 102 -1.14 -1.74 15.26
C LEU A 102 -1.36 -3.24 15.40
N ILE A 103 -0.74 -4.10 14.57
CA ILE A 103 -0.97 -5.55 14.65
C ILE A 103 -0.55 -6.13 16.01
N ARG A 104 0.59 -5.71 16.56
CA ARG A 104 1.07 -6.22 17.85
C ARG A 104 0.21 -5.79 19.03
N PRO A 105 -0.17 -4.49 19.19
CA PRO A 105 -1.17 -4.08 20.16
C PRO A 105 -2.49 -4.85 20.02
N LEU A 106 -2.97 -5.06 18.80
CA LEU A 106 -4.19 -5.83 18.53
C LEU A 106 -4.05 -7.28 18.99
N LEU A 107 -2.95 -7.94 18.67
CA LEU A 107 -2.71 -9.33 19.08
C LEU A 107 -2.59 -9.46 20.60
N ARG A 108 -1.84 -8.55 21.26
CA ARG A 108 -1.72 -8.50 22.73
C ARG A 108 -3.07 -8.30 23.41
N ALA A 109 -3.89 -7.39 22.90
CA ALA A 109 -5.23 -7.12 23.41
C ALA A 109 -6.12 -8.38 23.40
N ASN A 110 -5.94 -9.24 22.39
CA ASN A 110 -6.77 -10.42 22.15
C ASN A 110 -6.13 -11.73 22.62
N LEU A 111 -5.04 -11.72 23.41
CA LEU A 111 -4.38 -12.95 23.90
C LEU A 111 -5.30 -13.85 24.73
N TRP A 112 -6.22 -13.29 25.48
CA TRP A 112 -7.20 -14.01 26.30
C TRP A 112 -8.23 -14.80 25.50
N ARG A 113 -8.40 -14.52 24.20
CA ARG A 113 -9.37 -15.16 23.30
C ARG A 113 -8.82 -16.44 22.70
N ARG A 114 -9.65 -17.48 22.65
CA ARG A 114 -9.38 -18.69 21.88
C ARG A 114 -9.61 -18.46 20.37
N HIS A 115 -10.68 -17.74 20.02
CA HIS A 115 -11.07 -17.45 18.64
C HIS A 115 -10.70 -16.02 18.28
N ARG A 116 -9.57 -15.83 17.61
CA ARG A 116 -9.03 -14.48 17.28
C ARG A 116 -8.61 -14.30 15.82
N ALA A 117 -8.65 -15.35 14.99
CA ALA A 117 -8.25 -15.25 13.58
C ALA A 117 -9.09 -14.23 12.79
N HIS A 118 -10.40 -14.16 13.05
CA HIS A 118 -11.29 -13.18 12.40
C HIS A 118 -10.88 -11.73 12.69
N VAL A 119 -10.35 -11.43 13.87
CA VAL A 119 -9.87 -10.08 14.22
C VAL A 119 -8.72 -9.68 13.31
N VAL A 120 -7.80 -10.61 13.04
CA VAL A 120 -6.66 -10.39 12.13
C VAL A 120 -7.12 -10.31 10.68
N ILE A 121 -8.09 -11.12 10.25
CA ILE A 121 -8.65 -11.09 8.90
C ILE A 121 -9.27 -9.72 8.61
N PHE A 122 -10.12 -9.21 9.49
CA PHE A 122 -10.71 -7.87 9.32
C PHE A 122 -9.69 -6.74 9.45
N PHE A 123 -8.61 -6.95 10.21
CA PHE A 123 -7.48 -6.02 10.22
C PHE A 123 -6.78 -5.98 8.85
N ILE A 124 -6.59 -7.12 8.19
CA ILE A 124 -6.07 -7.14 6.82
C ILE A 124 -7.02 -6.40 5.87
N PHE A 125 -8.32 -6.67 5.93
CA PHE A 125 -9.30 -6.03 5.08
C PHE A 125 -9.30 -4.50 5.21
N LEU A 126 -9.31 -4.01 6.44
CA LEU A 126 -9.47 -2.59 6.75
C LEU A 126 -8.13 -1.84 6.79
N VAL A 127 -7.17 -2.30 7.58
CA VAL A 127 -5.94 -1.53 7.86
C VAL A 127 -4.88 -1.78 6.81
N ALA A 128 -4.68 -3.03 6.41
CA ALA A 128 -3.65 -3.39 5.46
C ALA A 128 -4.05 -3.13 3.98
N ASN A 129 -5.30 -2.77 3.70
CA ASN A 129 -5.78 -2.48 2.35
C ASN A 129 -6.72 -1.27 2.31
N ALA A 130 -8.01 -1.43 2.61
CA ALA A 130 -9.02 -0.38 2.38
C ALA A 130 -8.63 0.98 2.96
N GLY A 131 -8.04 1.00 4.16
CA GLY A 131 -7.59 2.24 4.82
C GLY A 131 -6.49 2.99 4.07
N GLY A 132 -5.77 2.34 3.14
CA GLY A 132 -4.70 2.98 2.38
C GLY A 132 -5.15 3.85 1.20
N CYS A 133 -6.44 3.97 0.94
CA CYS A 133 -6.94 4.52 -0.34
C CYS A 133 -7.00 6.06 -0.43
N LEU A 134 -6.87 6.82 0.66
CA LEU A 134 -7.13 8.26 0.63
C LEU A 134 -5.98 9.12 0.13
N THR A 135 -4.75 8.65 0.22
CA THR A 135 -3.60 9.43 -0.26
C THR A 135 -2.58 8.55 -0.98
N PRO A 136 -1.71 9.13 -1.81
CA PRO A 136 -0.60 8.39 -2.45
C PRO A 136 0.36 7.74 -1.44
N LEU A 137 0.40 8.21 -0.20
CA LEU A 137 1.23 7.63 0.86
C LEU A 137 0.63 6.35 1.44
N GLY A 138 -0.68 6.17 1.27
CA GLY A 138 -1.42 5.10 1.91
C GLY A 138 -1.13 3.73 1.31
N ASP A 139 -1.15 3.64 -0.01
CA ASP A 139 -0.90 2.36 -0.69
C ASP A 139 -0.06 2.56 -1.95
N PRO A 140 0.91 1.67 -2.22
CA PRO A 140 1.82 1.76 -3.35
C PRO A 140 1.19 2.04 -4.72
N PRO A 141 0.05 1.47 -5.11
CA PRO A 141 -0.62 1.79 -6.37
C PRO A 141 -0.87 3.27 -6.56
N LEU A 142 -1.38 3.93 -5.52
CA LEU A 142 -1.75 5.35 -5.59
C LEU A 142 -0.51 6.25 -5.70
N PHE A 143 0.59 5.84 -5.08
CA PHE A 143 1.86 6.54 -5.24
C PHE A 143 2.39 6.42 -6.68
N LEU A 144 2.28 5.26 -7.31
CA LEU A 144 2.63 5.10 -8.72
C LEU A 144 1.72 5.91 -9.66
N GLY A 145 0.45 6.09 -9.30
CA GLY A 145 -0.45 7.02 -9.98
C GLY A 145 0.00 8.47 -9.82
N TYR A 146 0.39 8.84 -8.61
CA TYR A 146 0.90 10.17 -8.30
C TYR A 146 2.18 10.49 -9.10
N LEU A 147 3.14 9.57 -9.18
CA LEU A 147 4.33 9.73 -10.03
C LEU A 147 3.99 9.91 -11.51
N ARG A 148 2.81 9.47 -11.94
CA ARG A 148 2.29 9.62 -13.30
C ARG A 148 1.40 10.83 -13.51
N GLY A 149 1.31 11.72 -12.52
CA GLY A 149 0.60 13.00 -12.63
C GLY A 149 -0.80 13.03 -12.03
N VAL A 150 -1.27 11.95 -11.36
CA VAL A 150 -2.51 12.03 -10.59
C VAL A 150 -2.29 12.97 -9.40
N PRO A 151 -3.12 14.02 -9.21
CA PRO A 151 -2.92 14.99 -8.12
C PRO A 151 -2.96 14.33 -6.74
N PHE A 152 -2.13 14.82 -5.80
CA PHE A 152 -1.98 14.22 -4.46
C PHE A 152 -3.31 14.08 -3.71
N PHE A 153 -4.15 15.11 -3.74
CA PHE A 153 -5.45 15.11 -3.04
C PHE A 153 -6.60 14.52 -3.85
N TRP A 154 -6.37 14.14 -5.11
CA TRP A 154 -7.43 13.61 -5.97
C TRP A 154 -8.10 12.39 -5.35
N THR A 155 -7.33 11.47 -4.80
CA THR A 155 -7.86 10.25 -4.17
C THR A 155 -8.64 10.58 -2.90
N LEU A 156 -8.16 11.55 -2.09
CA LEU A 156 -8.89 12.01 -0.92
C LEU A 156 -10.26 12.61 -1.28
N GLU A 157 -10.31 13.40 -2.36
CA GLU A 157 -11.52 14.07 -2.81
C GLU A 157 -12.55 13.11 -3.43
N HIS A 158 -12.11 12.05 -4.07
CA HIS A 158 -12.98 11.18 -4.87
C HIS A 158 -13.24 9.80 -4.24
N ILE A 159 -12.27 9.22 -3.52
CA ILE A 159 -12.40 7.85 -2.98
C ILE A 159 -13.05 7.81 -1.59
N TRP A 160 -13.07 8.91 -0.82
CA TRP A 160 -13.59 8.89 0.54
C TRP A 160 -15.01 8.35 0.68
N PRO A 161 -15.95 8.56 -0.28
CA PRO A 161 -17.30 8.00 -0.15
C PRO A 161 -17.29 6.47 -0.25
N VAL A 162 -16.47 5.92 -1.17
CA VAL A 162 -16.30 4.48 -1.35
C VAL A 162 -15.67 3.88 -0.08
N LEU A 163 -14.62 4.51 0.45
CA LEU A 163 -14.01 4.08 1.72
C LEU A 163 -15.01 4.10 2.88
N LEU A 164 -15.84 5.14 2.98
CA LEU A 164 -16.83 5.23 4.05
C LEU A 164 -17.82 4.06 4.00
N VAL A 165 -18.33 3.73 2.82
CA VAL A 165 -19.21 2.57 2.63
C VAL A 165 -18.51 1.28 3.03
N ASN A 166 -17.29 1.07 2.55
CA ASN A 166 -16.47 -0.11 2.89
C ASN A 166 -16.24 -0.22 4.41
N VAL A 167 -15.82 0.87 5.06
CA VAL A 167 -15.55 0.88 6.50
C VAL A 167 -16.81 0.59 7.29
N VAL A 168 -17.94 1.22 6.95
CA VAL A 168 -19.23 1.01 7.66
C VAL A 168 -19.68 -0.45 7.51
N LEU A 169 -19.66 -0.99 6.30
CA LEU A 169 -20.09 -2.36 6.06
C LEU A 169 -19.15 -3.38 6.70
N LEU A 170 -17.83 -3.22 6.53
CA LEU A 170 -16.84 -4.16 7.10
C LEU A 170 -16.81 -4.09 8.63
N ILE A 171 -16.95 -2.92 9.25
CA ILE A 171 -17.07 -2.81 10.71
C ILE A 171 -18.38 -3.44 11.21
N GLY A 172 -19.49 -3.23 10.50
CA GLY A 172 -20.77 -3.88 10.82
C GLY A 172 -20.65 -5.42 10.78
N LEU A 173 -20.05 -5.94 9.70
CA LEU A 173 -19.78 -7.38 9.55
C LEU A 173 -18.81 -7.89 10.62
N PHE A 174 -17.73 -7.15 10.91
CA PHE A 174 -16.80 -7.46 11.99
C PHE A 174 -17.53 -7.60 13.33
N VAL A 175 -18.35 -6.61 13.69
CA VAL A 175 -19.10 -6.64 14.96
C VAL A 175 -20.03 -7.85 15.06
N ALA A 176 -20.70 -8.22 13.96
CA ALA A 176 -21.57 -9.38 13.91
C ALA A 176 -20.77 -10.68 14.12
N VAL A 177 -19.66 -10.83 13.39
CA VAL A 177 -18.77 -12.00 13.47
C VAL A 177 -18.07 -12.07 14.83
N ASP A 178 -17.55 -10.95 15.34
CA ASP A 178 -16.86 -10.90 16.63
C ASP A 178 -17.80 -11.24 17.78
N ARG A 179 -19.04 -10.73 17.79
CA ARG A 179 -20.06 -11.09 18.78
C ARG A 179 -20.42 -12.57 18.72
N HIS A 180 -20.46 -13.16 17.52
CA HIS A 180 -20.70 -14.60 17.39
C HIS A 180 -19.58 -15.42 18.03
N PHE A 181 -18.31 -15.08 17.77
CA PHE A 181 -17.17 -15.77 18.37
C PHE A 181 -17.05 -15.48 19.88
N MET A 182 -17.34 -14.25 20.32
CA MET A 182 -17.38 -13.91 21.74
C MET A 182 -18.33 -14.80 22.54
N ARG A 183 -19.49 -15.12 22.00
CA ARG A 183 -20.45 -16.02 22.65
C ARG A 183 -19.94 -17.47 22.79
N LYS A 184 -18.94 -17.85 21.98
CA LYS A 184 -18.31 -19.18 22.02
C LYS A 184 -17.11 -19.25 22.97
N GLU A 185 -16.65 -18.09 23.52
CA GLU A 185 -15.56 -18.09 24.49
C GLU A 185 -15.99 -18.71 25.81
N GLY A 186 -15.08 -19.50 26.40
CA GLY A 186 -15.34 -20.19 27.68
C GLY A 186 -15.25 -19.25 28.89
N ARG A 187 -15.81 -19.67 30.03
CA ARG A 187 -15.76 -18.90 31.28
C ARG A 187 -14.32 -18.57 31.73
N GLU A 188 -13.38 -19.46 31.50
CA GLU A 188 -11.96 -19.26 31.82
C GLU A 188 -11.37 -18.06 31.04
N ASN A 189 -11.70 -17.95 29.76
CA ASN A 189 -11.25 -16.81 28.93
C ASN A 189 -11.85 -15.50 29.43
N TYR A 190 -13.12 -15.47 29.82
CA TYR A 190 -13.74 -14.29 30.41
C TYR A 190 -13.12 -13.90 31.75
N ARG A 191 -12.69 -14.87 32.56
CA ARG A 191 -11.96 -14.58 33.80
C ARG A 191 -10.61 -13.93 33.53
N GLN A 192 -9.89 -14.36 32.49
CA GLN A 192 -8.65 -13.69 32.07
C GLN A 192 -8.93 -12.24 31.60
N LEU A 193 -10.01 -12.01 30.84
CA LEU A 193 -10.42 -10.65 30.46
C LEU A 193 -10.70 -9.79 31.69
N GLU A 194 -11.41 -10.32 32.68
CA GLU A 194 -11.72 -9.62 33.93
C GLU A 194 -10.46 -9.23 34.70
N LEU A 195 -9.46 -10.12 34.78
CA LEU A 195 -8.15 -9.83 35.37
C LEU A 195 -7.44 -8.72 34.63
N LEU A 196 -7.41 -8.73 33.29
CA LEU A 196 -6.81 -7.68 32.46
C LEU A 196 -7.55 -6.34 32.58
N THR A 197 -8.79 -6.33 33.02
CA THR A 197 -9.60 -5.12 33.15
C THR A 197 -9.64 -4.55 34.57
N ARG A 198 -9.04 -5.24 35.56
CA ARG A 198 -8.91 -4.71 36.94
C ARG A 198 -8.08 -3.44 36.97
N ALA A 199 -8.54 -2.46 37.71
CA ALA A 199 -7.93 -1.11 37.73
C ALA A 199 -6.48 -1.11 38.21
N ASP A 200 -6.15 -2.01 39.15
CA ASP A 200 -4.85 -2.05 39.83
C ASP A 200 -3.69 -2.53 38.93
N ASP A 201 -4.00 -3.31 37.86
CA ASP A 201 -3.00 -3.90 36.95
C ASP A 201 -2.92 -3.18 35.59
N ARG A 202 -3.68 -2.09 35.39
CA ARG A 202 -3.71 -1.37 34.10
C ARG A 202 -2.50 -0.46 33.95
N VAL A 203 -1.70 -0.73 32.94
CA VAL A 203 -0.71 0.21 32.45
C VAL A 203 -1.40 1.19 31.49
N PRO A 204 -1.32 2.51 31.72
CA PRO A 204 -1.89 3.50 30.79
C PRO A 204 -1.34 3.33 29.38
N ILE A 205 -2.16 3.60 28.39
CA ILE A 205 -1.69 3.61 26.98
C ILE A 205 -0.68 4.75 26.86
N HIS A 206 0.50 4.41 26.34
CA HIS A 206 1.58 5.37 26.12
C HIS A 206 2.20 5.14 24.76
N LEU A 207 2.65 6.23 24.15
CA LEU A 207 3.30 6.25 22.85
C LEU A 207 4.80 6.51 23.06
N GLN A 208 5.63 5.53 22.73
CA GLN A 208 7.09 5.66 22.71
C GLN A 208 7.55 6.02 21.31
N GLY A 209 8.64 6.80 21.20
CA GLY A 209 9.11 7.25 19.89
C GLY A 209 8.17 8.24 19.19
N TRP A 210 7.33 8.99 19.93
CA TRP A 210 6.33 9.92 19.38
C TRP A 210 6.93 10.99 18.47
N HIS A 211 8.21 11.35 18.64
CA HIS A 211 8.92 12.30 17.77
C HIS A 211 8.97 11.83 16.30
N ASN A 212 8.82 10.52 16.04
CA ASN A 212 8.72 9.99 14.70
C ASN A 212 7.44 10.47 13.97
N LEU A 213 6.41 10.92 14.68
CA LEU A 213 5.25 11.57 14.04
C LEU A 213 5.65 12.86 13.33
N PHE A 214 6.61 13.61 13.88
CA PHE A 214 7.16 14.78 13.21
C PHE A 214 7.95 14.39 11.95
N PHE A 215 8.70 13.30 11.98
CA PHE A 215 9.41 12.82 10.79
C PHE A 215 8.46 12.28 9.72
N LEU A 216 7.33 11.67 10.10
CA LEU A 216 6.26 11.34 9.16
C LEU A 216 5.71 12.60 8.49
N LEU A 217 5.52 13.69 9.23
CA LEU A 217 5.08 14.96 8.65
C LEU A 217 6.10 15.50 7.64
N ILE A 218 7.41 15.38 7.89
CA ILE A 218 8.46 15.77 6.91
C ILE A 218 8.32 14.95 5.62
N ILE A 219 8.07 13.63 5.73
CA ILE A 219 7.84 12.78 4.54
C ILE A 219 6.61 13.26 3.77
N ILE A 220 5.49 13.51 4.46
CA ILE A 220 4.25 14.03 3.85
C ILE A 220 4.53 15.33 3.10
N VAL A 221 5.21 16.28 3.74
CA VAL A 221 5.59 17.56 3.13
C VAL A 221 6.47 17.33 1.91
N GLY A 222 7.46 16.44 1.98
CA GLY A 222 8.32 16.11 0.86
C GLY A 222 7.55 15.61 -0.36
N VAL A 223 6.57 14.72 -0.13
CA VAL A 223 5.73 14.20 -1.22
C VAL A 223 4.79 15.26 -1.77
N ILE A 224 4.18 16.09 -0.92
CA ILE A 224 3.32 17.20 -1.38
C ILE A 224 4.13 18.21 -2.21
N LEU A 225 5.36 18.54 -1.80
CA LEU A 225 6.24 19.45 -2.53
C LEU A 225 6.59 18.93 -3.94
N ASN A 226 6.71 17.63 -4.11
CA ASN A 226 6.91 17.04 -5.45
C ASN A 226 5.80 17.43 -6.43
N GLY A 227 4.54 17.45 -5.99
CA GLY A 227 3.42 17.89 -6.83
C GLY A 227 3.23 19.40 -6.92
N LEU A 228 3.72 20.17 -5.94
CA LEU A 228 3.55 21.62 -5.90
C LEU A 228 4.63 22.37 -6.68
N ILE A 229 5.89 21.94 -6.60
CA ILE A 229 7.04 22.61 -7.24
C ILE A 229 6.82 22.82 -8.73
N PRO A 230 6.33 21.84 -9.51
CA PRO A 230 6.06 22.02 -10.94
C PRO A 230 4.98 23.06 -11.26
N GLN A 231 4.11 23.39 -10.29
CA GLN A 231 3.05 24.39 -10.46
C GLN A 231 3.53 25.81 -10.13
N LEU A 232 4.70 25.93 -9.50
CA LEU A 232 5.29 27.22 -9.13
C LEU A 232 6.21 27.70 -10.26
N GLY A 233 5.77 28.66 -11.06
CA GLY A 233 6.50 29.19 -12.20
C GLY A 233 7.94 29.67 -11.89
N ALA A 234 8.24 29.96 -10.62
CA ALA A 234 9.60 30.33 -10.18
C ALA A 234 10.61 29.18 -10.27
N PHE A 235 10.16 27.93 -10.33
CA PHE A 235 10.99 26.72 -10.40
C PHE A 235 10.88 26.01 -11.75
N VAL A 236 10.16 26.61 -12.71
CA VAL A 236 9.94 26.05 -14.05
C VAL A 236 10.69 26.90 -15.06
N ASP A 237 11.45 26.24 -15.91
CA ASP A 237 12.12 26.87 -17.05
C ASP A 237 11.07 27.26 -18.08
N ALA A 238 11.06 28.57 -18.44
CA ALA A 238 10.09 29.13 -19.37
C ALA A 238 10.23 28.62 -20.81
N GLU A 239 11.43 28.14 -21.20
CA GLU A 239 11.69 27.62 -22.54
C GLU A 239 11.29 26.16 -22.70
N THR A 240 11.55 25.34 -21.67
CA THR A 240 11.28 23.89 -21.71
C THR A 240 9.95 23.50 -21.08
N GLY A 241 9.37 24.36 -20.25
CA GLY A 241 8.18 24.07 -19.45
C GLY A 241 8.41 22.99 -18.37
N ARG A 242 9.67 22.62 -18.10
CA ARG A 242 10.06 21.65 -17.08
C ARG A 242 10.64 22.37 -15.87
N THR A 243 10.59 21.72 -14.72
CA THR A 243 11.26 22.22 -13.51
C THR A 243 12.77 22.25 -13.70
N PHE A 244 13.45 23.17 -13.01
CA PHE A 244 14.91 23.17 -13.02
C PHE A 244 15.42 21.83 -12.51
N GLY A 245 16.41 21.24 -13.20
CA GLY A 245 16.90 19.91 -12.89
C GLY A 245 18.13 19.54 -13.70
N VAL A 246 18.46 18.25 -13.66
CA VAL A 246 19.61 17.67 -14.36
C VAL A 246 19.12 16.48 -15.17
N ASP A 247 19.56 16.39 -16.43
CA ASP A 247 19.30 15.24 -17.26
C ASP A 247 20.40 14.18 -17.07
N VAL A 248 19.99 12.97 -16.69
CA VAL A 248 20.88 11.83 -16.46
C VAL A 248 20.46 10.71 -17.41
N PHE A 249 21.28 10.40 -18.39
CA PHE A 249 20.97 9.40 -19.43
C PHE A 249 19.61 9.60 -20.10
N GLY A 250 19.23 10.87 -20.36
CA GLY A 250 17.94 11.21 -20.97
C GLY A 250 16.77 11.35 -19.98
N ALA A 251 16.88 10.84 -18.76
CA ALA A 251 15.87 11.03 -17.71
C ALA A 251 16.06 12.39 -17.03
N HIS A 252 15.00 13.21 -16.99
CA HIS A 252 15.00 14.49 -16.32
C HIS A 252 14.76 14.33 -14.82
N ILE A 253 15.73 14.76 -14.00
CA ILE A 253 15.63 14.79 -12.54
C ILE A 253 15.33 16.23 -12.13
N GLY A 254 14.05 16.54 -11.96
CA GLY A 254 13.61 17.87 -11.56
C GLY A 254 13.84 18.16 -10.08
N LEU A 255 13.79 19.43 -9.73
CA LEU A 255 13.96 19.93 -8.35
C LEU A 255 12.96 19.28 -7.38
N GLU A 256 11.75 18.99 -7.85
CA GLU A 256 10.69 18.31 -7.08
C GLU A 256 11.11 16.92 -6.61
N TYR A 257 11.77 16.12 -7.45
CA TYR A 257 12.29 14.81 -7.08
C TYR A 257 13.44 14.92 -6.06
N VAL A 258 14.36 15.87 -6.29
CA VAL A 258 15.48 16.10 -5.38
C VAL A 258 14.97 16.53 -4.00
N ALA A 259 14.01 17.45 -3.95
CA ALA A 259 13.40 17.92 -2.70
C ALA A 259 12.70 16.77 -1.96
N GLN A 260 11.87 15.99 -2.65
CA GLN A 260 11.17 14.84 -2.07
C GLN A 260 12.15 13.83 -1.48
N ILE A 261 13.09 13.33 -2.28
CA ILE A 261 14.05 12.30 -1.85
C ILE A 261 14.90 12.81 -0.69
N SER A 262 15.36 14.06 -0.75
CA SER A 262 16.18 14.66 0.31
C SER A 262 15.42 14.76 1.63
N LEU A 263 14.16 15.20 1.62
CA LEU A 263 13.34 15.30 2.82
C LEU A 263 13.01 13.91 3.41
N ILE A 264 12.70 12.93 2.57
CA ILE A 264 12.44 11.56 3.03
C ILE A 264 13.72 10.95 3.63
N CYS A 265 14.87 11.08 2.98
CA CYS A 265 16.15 10.61 3.51
C CYS A 265 16.52 11.32 4.82
N LEU A 266 16.30 12.63 4.91
CA LEU A 266 16.52 13.40 6.15
C LEU A 266 15.63 12.86 7.29
N ALA A 267 14.33 12.70 7.05
CA ALA A 267 13.40 12.16 8.03
C ALA A 267 13.81 10.75 8.49
N MET A 268 14.21 9.89 7.55
CA MET A 268 14.67 8.53 7.83
C MET A 268 15.94 8.53 8.67
N ILE A 269 16.96 9.34 8.33
CA ILE A 269 18.21 9.46 9.05
C ILE A 269 17.96 9.99 10.46
N LEU A 270 17.18 11.06 10.59
CA LEU A 270 16.83 11.63 11.91
C LEU A 270 16.07 10.62 12.76
N SER A 271 15.09 9.91 12.20
CA SER A 271 14.41 8.83 12.89
C SER A 271 15.37 7.75 13.37
N TRP A 272 16.31 7.34 12.50
CA TRP A 272 17.28 6.31 12.83
C TRP A 272 18.22 6.73 13.98
N LEU A 273 18.67 7.97 13.97
CA LEU A 273 19.62 8.49 14.96
C LEU A 273 18.96 8.83 16.30
N THR A 274 17.69 9.24 16.31
CA THR A 274 17.00 9.73 17.51
C THR A 274 16.12 8.70 18.21
N THR A 275 15.73 7.62 17.51
CA THR A 275 14.89 6.56 18.09
C THR A 275 15.76 5.50 18.76
N SER A 276 15.41 5.14 19.99
CA SER A 276 16.14 4.13 20.74
C SER A 276 16.06 2.74 20.07
N THR A 277 17.14 1.96 20.21
CA THR A 277 17.16 0.57 19.75
C THR A 277 16.15 -0.29 20.50
N ASP A 278 15.81 0.07 21.73
CA ASP A 278 14.79 -0.61 22.54
C ASP A 278 13.39 -0.44 21.94
N ASP A 279 13.02 0.78 21.53
CA ASP A 279 11.72 1.04 20.89
C ASP A 279 11.57 0.27 19.56
N ARG A 280 12.63 0.21 18.77
CA ARG A 280 12.66 -0.57 17.52
C ARG A 280 12.59 -2.07 17.78
N SER A 281 13.30 -2.56 18.80
CA SER A 281 13.28 -3.98 19.17
C SER A 281 11.90 -4.42 19.67
N ARG A 282 11.19 -3.56 20.41
CA ARG A 282 9.80 -3.80 20.86
C ARG A 282 8.82 -3.90 19.68
N ASN A 283 9.13 -3.24 18.57
CA ASN A 283 8.41 -3.36 17.32
C ASN A 283 8.91 -4.52 16.45
N ASN A 284 9.93 -5.29 16.89
CA ASN A 284 10.64 -6.29 16.08
C ASN A 284 10.96 -5.71 14.70
N PHE A 285 11.59 -4.54 14.69
CA PHE A 285 11.99 -3.90 13.44
C PHE A 285 13.10 -4.73 12.78
N GLU A 286 12.90 -5.09 11.54
CA GLU A 286 13.83 -5.85 10.71
C GLU A 286 13.94 -5.21 9.34
N TRP A 287 15.11 -5.31 8.71
CA TRP A 287 15.32 -4.79 7.36
C TRP A 287 14.82 -5.75 6.26
N ALA A 288 14.57 -7.02 6.62
CA ALA A 288 14.19 -8.05 5.66
C ALA A 288 12.96 -7.68 4.81
N PRO A 289 11.83 -7.17 5.37
CA PRO A 289 10.65 -6.85 4.58
C PRO A 289 10.89 -5.78 3.52
N ILE A 290 11.56 -4.68 3.86
CA ILE A 290 11.82 -3.62 2.89
C ILE A 290 12.85 -4.03 1.84
N ALA A 291 13.84 -4.84 2.23
CA ALA A 291 14.83 -5.40 1.30
C ALA A 291 14.17 -6.38 0.32
N GLU A 292 13.18 -7.15 0.76
CA GLU A 292 12.40 -8.03 -0.11
C GLU A 292 11.64 -7.21 -1.17
N VAL A 293 10.91 -6.19 -0.74
CA VAL A 293 10.21 -5.28 -1.65
C VAL A 293 11.18 -4.68 -2.68
N ALA A 294 12.32 -4.14 -2.24
CA ALA A 294 13.30 -3.55 -3.14
C ALA A 294 13.81 -4.55 -4.20
N ARG A 295 14.10 -5.79 -3.79
CA ARG A 295 14.59 -6.85 -4.71
C ARG A 295 13.54 -7.29 -5.74
N LEU A 296 12.28 -7.32 -5.34
CA LEU A 296 11.19 -7.71 -6.24
C LEU A 296 10.86 -6.61 -7.23
N PHE A 297 10.71 -5.39 -6.73
CA PHE A 297 10.22 -4.28 -7.53
C PHE A 297 11.20 -3.83 -8.61
N ILE A 298 12.51 -3.99 -8.44
CA ILE A 298 13.45 -3.69 -9.53
C ILE A 298 13.18 -4.55 -10.78
N GLY A 299 12.89 -5.83 -10.59
CA GLY A 299 12.50 -6.72 -11.70
C GLY A 299 11.13 -6.35 -12.29
N ILE A 300 10.16 -6.03 -11.43
CA ILE A 300 8.81 -5.64 -11.84
C ILE A 300 8.86 -4.37 -12.69
N PHE A 301 9.51 -3.31 -12.24
CA PHE A 301 9.59 -2.05 -12.97
C PHE A 301 10.24 -2.22 -14.36
N VAL A 302 11.32 -2.98 -14.45
CA VAL A 302 11.98 -3.23 -15.74
C VAL A 302 11.10 -4.07 -16.67
N THR A 303 10.47 -5.13 -16.16
CA THR A 303 9.60 -5.99 -16.98
C THR A 303 8.26 -5.35 -17.34
N MET A 304 7.85 -4.28 -16.66
CA MET A 304 6.68 -3.50 -17.05
C MET A 304 6.89 -2.66 -18.32
N ILE A 305 8.11 -2.31 -18.69
CA ILE A 305 8.40 -1.48 -19.87
C ILE A 305 7.69 -2.01 -21.13
N PRO A 306 7.88 -3.26 -21.57
CA PRO A 306 7.20 -3.78 -22.77
C PRO A 306 5.68 -3.89 -22.58
N ALA A 307 5.23 -4.26 -21.39
CA ALA A 307 3.79 -4.38 -21.12
C ALA A 307 3.09 -3.01 -21.27
N LEU A 308 3.66 -1.95 -20.71
CA LEU A 308 3.11 -0.60 -20.81
C LEU A 308 3.18 -0.07 -22.24
N ALA A 309 4.24 -0.37 -23.01
CA ALA A 309 4.35 0.01 -24.41
C ALA A 309 3.26 -0.64 -25.26
N ILE A 310 2.98 -1.93 -25.05
CA ILE A 310 1.90 -2.67 -25.73
C ILE A 310 0.53 -2.08 -25.35
N LEU A 311 0.31 -1.76 -24.08
CA LEU A 311 -0.97 -1.20 -23.62
C LEU A 311 -1.20 0.22 -24.13
N ARG A 312 -0.16 1.04 -24.22
CA ARG A 312 -0.26 2.37 -24.86
C ARG A 312 -0.68 2.26 -26.32
N ALA A 313 -0.16 1.25 -27.04
CA ALA A 313 -0.46 1.06 -28.48
C ALA A 313 -1.81 0.38 -28.73
N HIS A 314 -2.25 -0.52 -27.86
CA HIS A 314 -3.39 -1.42 -28.12
C HIS A 314 -4.43 -1.44 -26.98
N GLY A 315 -4.28 -0.61 -25.94
CA GLY A 315 -5.19 -0.61 -24.78
C GLY A 315 -6.66 -0.40 -25.15
N GLY A 316 -6.93 0.44 -26.16
CA GLY A 316 -8.27 0.67 -26.66
C GLY A 316 -8.96 -0.56 -27.30
N SER A 317 -8.19 -1.59 -27.68
CA SER A 317 -8.75 -2.82 -28.26
C SER A 317 -9.14 -3.88 -27.23
N LEU A 318 -8.87 -3.63 -25.92
CA LEU A 318 -9.20 -4.57 -24.84
C LEU A 318 -10.70 -4.65 -24.51
N GLY A 319 -11.52 -3.74 -25.05
CA GLY A 319 -12.95 -3.71 -24.79
C GLY A 319 -13.34 -3.30 -23.36
N LEU A 320 -12.41 -2.67 -22.64
CA LEU A 320 -12.68 -2.06 -21.34
C LEU A 320 -13.00 -0.57 -21.58
N ASP A 321 -14.25 -0.21 -21.45
CA ASP A 321 -14.76 1.14 -21.74
C ASP A 321 -15.63 1.72 -20.62
N SER A 322 -15.94 0.93 -19.60
CA SER A 322 -16.81 1.33 -18.50
C SER A 322 -16.10 1.31 -17.15
N PRO A 323 -16.44 2.22 -16.21
CA PRO A 323 -15.91 2.22 -14.85
C PRO A 323 -16.10 0.87 -14.15
N LEU A 324 -17.26 0.24 -14.31
CA LEU A 324 -17.56 -1.09 -13.76
C LEU A 324 -16.60 -2.16 -14.29
N GLY A 325 -16.33 -2.14 -15.60
CA GLY A 325 -15.37 -3.05 -16.23
C GLY A 325 -13.96 -2.87 -15.67
N PHE A 326 -13.50 -1.62 -15.55
CA PHE A 326 -12.20 -1.29 -14.96
C PHE A 326 -12.11 -1.69 -13.49
N PHE A 327 -13.16 -1.46 -12.69
CA PHE A 327 -13.19 -1.83 -11.27
C PHE A 327 -12.97 -3.33 -11.07
N TRP A 328 -13.76 -4.17 -11.75
CA TRP A 328 -13.67 -5.62 -11.60
C TRP A 328 -12.44 -6.22 -12.26
N ALA A 329 -12.02 -5.73 -13.42
CA ALA A 329 -10.82 -6.23 -14.10
C ALA A 329 -9.56 -5.89 -13.29
N THR A 330 -9.42 -4.64 -12.85
CA THR A 330 -8.31 -4.21 -11.98
C THR A 330 -8.32 -4.99 -10.68
N GLY A 331 -9.47 -5.08 -10.04
CA GLY A 331 -9.59 -5.75 -8.74
C GLY A 331 -9.33 -7.25 -8.80
N ALA A 332 -9.87 -7.94 -9.80
CA ALA A 332 -9.63 -9.35 -9.99
C ALA A 332 -8.13 -9.65 -10.18
N LEU A 333 -7.46 -8.84 -10.99
CA LEU A 333 -6.02 -8.99 -11.21
C LEU A 333 -5.21 -8.64 -9.96
N SER A 334 -5.55 -7.55 -9.26
CA SER A 334 -4.94 -7.12 -7.99
C SER A 334 -5.09 -8.16 -6.88
N SER A 335 -6.12 -8.99 -6.93
CA SER A 335 -6.32 -10.05 -5.93
C SER A 335 -5.23 -11.12 -5.96
N PHE A 336 -4.60 -11.36 -7.10
CA PHE A 336 -3.61 -12.44 -7.30
C PHE A 336 -2.21 -11.94 -7.67
N LEU A 337 -2.14 -10.75 -8.28
CA LEU A 337 -0.88 -10.06 -8.55
C LEU A 337 -0.73 -8.93 -7.52
N ASP A 338 0.49 -8.41 -7.38
CA ASP A 338 0.69 -7.21 -6.58
C ASP A 338 -0.16 -6.05 -7.14
N ASN A 339 -0.80 -5.31 -6.24
CA ASN A 339 -1.73 -4.24 -6.58
C ASN A 339 -1.06 -3.08 -7.34
N SER A 340 0.23 -2.85 -7.11
CA SER A 340 0.97 -1.72 -7.68
C SER A 340 1.19 -1.85 -9.18
N PRO A 341 1.78 -2.93 -9.72
CA PRO A 341 1.88 -3.11 -11.16
C PRO A 341 0.51 -3.20 -11.82
N THR A 342 -0.46 -3.83 -11.17
CA THR A 342 -1.83 -3.94 -11.67
C THR A 342 -2.45 -2.55 -11.89
N TYR A 343 -2.33 -1.66 -10.93
CA TYR A 343 -2.80 -0.28 -11.03
C TYR A 343 -2.20 0.43 -12.25
N VAL A 344 -0.88 0.35 -12.42
CA VAL A 344 -0.18 1.03 -13.53
C VAL A 344 -0.61 0.49 -14.89
N VAL A 345 -0.80 -0.82 -15.00
CA VAL A 345 -1.31 -1.48 -16.21
C VAL A 345 -2.68 -0.89 -16.62
N PHE A 346 -3.64 -0.85 -15.68
CA PHE A 346 -4.97 -0.35 -15.99
C PHE A 346 -5.02 1.17 -16.14
N LEU A 347 -4.20 1.93 -15.39
CA LEU A 347 -4.06 3.37 -15.59
C LEU A 347 -3.52 3.68 -16.99
N THR A 348 -2.53 2.91 -17.46
CA THR A 348 -1.97 3.05 -18.82
C THR A 348 -3.01 2.71 -19.89
N THR A 349 -3.80 1.66 -19.66
CA THR A 349 -4.91 1.30 -20.54
C THR A 349 -5.95 2.44 -20.63
N ALA A 350 -6.34 3.01 -19.50
CA ALA A 350 -7.27 4.13 -19.44
C ALA A 350 -6.73 5.39 -20.11
N GLY A 351 -5.43 5.70 -19.91
CA GLY A 351 -4.76 6.81 -20.59
C GLY A 351 -4.69 6.64 -22.11
N ALA A 352 -4.55 5.40 -22.60
CA ALA A 352 -4.57 5.08 -24.02
C ALA A 352 -5.96 5.24 -24.68
N LEU A 353 -7.05 5.09 -23.89
CA LEU A 353 -8.41 5.39 -24.37
C LEU A 353 -8.59 6.89 -24.61
N GLY A 354 -7.97 7.70 -23.76
CA GLY A 354 -8.19 9.14 -23.74
C GLY A 354 -9.61 9.52 -23.36
N THR A 355 -9.85 10.76 -23.05
CA THR A 355 -11.19 11.27 -22.79
C THR A 355 -11.26 12.79 -22.90
N ASP A 356 -12.40 13.33 -23.31
CA ASP A 356 -12.75 14.75 -23.27
C ASP A 356 -13.75 15.04 -22.12
N ALA A 357 -13.90 14.12 -21.16
CA ALA A 357 -14.84 14.28 -20.05
C ALA A 357 -14.48 15.50 -19.18
N ALA A 358 -15.49 16.15 -18.65
CA ALA A 358 -15.28 17.26 -17.71
C ALA A 358 -14.57 16.76 -16.44
N GLY A 359 -13.52 17.45 -16.03
CA GLY A 359 -12.71 17.06 -14.89
C GLY A 359 -11.71 15.93 -15.17
N ALA A 360 -11.47 15.60 -16.43
CA ALA A 360 -10.48 14.60 -16.83
C ALA A 360 -9.09 14.87 -16.22
N VAL A 361 -8.44 13.83 -15.76
CA VAL A 361 -7.13 13.92 -15.10
C VAL A 361 -6.04 13.75 -16.15
N VAL A 362 -5.24 14.79 -16.33
CA VAL A 362 -4.08 14.77 -17.25
C VAL A 362 -2.93 14.06 -16.55
N THR A 363 -2.45 12.99 -17.16
CA THR A 363 -1.34 12.18 -16.66
C THR A 363 -0.21 12.11 -17.69
N THR A 364 0.95 11.62 -17.30
CA THR A 364 2.08 11.39 -18.23
C THR A 364 1.81 10.29 -19.26
N ILE A 365 0.74 9.52 -19.06
CA ILE A 365 0.35 8.39 -19.93
C ILE A 365 -0.95 8.66 -20.71
N GLY A 366 -1.51 9.85 -20.62
CA GLY A 366 -2.72 10.27 -21.30
C GLY A 366 -3.74 10.89 -20.37
N THR A 367 -4.88 11.30 -20.93
CA THR A 367 -5.99 11.90 -20.20
C THR A 367 -6.95 10.81 -19.76
N VAL A 368 -7.26 10.75 -18.47
CA VAL A 368 -8.08 9.67 -17.85
C VAL A 368 -9.39 10.22 -17.33
N ASP A 369 -10.47 9.52 -17.61
CA ASP A 369 -11.80 9.83 -17.07
C ASP A 369 -11.80 9.67 -15.54
N PRO A 370 -12.33 10.63 -14.76
CA PRO A 370 -12.36 10.57 -13.30
C PRO A 370 -13.08 9.34 -12.75
N SER A 371 -14.14 8.87 -13.40
CA SER A 371 -14.88 7.69 -12.98
C SER A 371 -14.09 6.39 -13.21
N ILE A 372 -13.36 6.32 -14.32
CA ILE A 372 -12.45 5.20 -14.60
C ILE A 372 -11.26 5.22 -13.63
N LEU A 373 -10.68 6.40 -13.36
CA LEU A 373 -9.59 6.52 -12.40
C LEU A 373 -10.03 6.13 -10.99
N LEU A 374 -11.26 6.50 -10.59
CA LEU A 374 -11.86 6.06 -9.32
C LEU A 374 -12.00 4.53 -9.28
N ALA A 375 -12.49 3.94 -10.35
CA ALA A 375 -12.70 2.50 -10.48
C ALA A 375 -11.37 1.71 -10.39
N ILE A 376 -10.34 2.16 -11.11
CA ILE A 376 -9.00 1.57 -11.08
C ILE A 376 -8.42 1.67 -9.66
N SER A 377 -8.50 2.87 -9.04
CA SER A 377 -7.93 3.13 -7.73
C SER A 377 -8.62 2.30 -6.64
N ALA A 378 -9.94 2.24 -6.64
CA ALA A 378 -10.72 1.44 -5.71
C ALA A 378 -10.50 -0.07 -5.93
N GLY A 379 -10.55 -0.53 -7.19
CA GLY A 379 -10.31 -1.93 -7.53
C GLY A 379 -8.93 -2.42 -7.12
N ALA A 380 -7.88 -1.65 -7.42
CA ALA A 380 -6.52 -2.02 -7.08
C ALA A 380 -6.30 -2.12 -5.56
N VAL A 381 -6.76 -1.11 -4.80
CA VAL A 381 -6.52 -1.04 -3.36
C VAL A 381 -7.40 -2.01 -2.58
N PHE A 382 -8.72 -2.02 -2.84
CA PHE A 382 -9.64 -2.80 -2.03
C PHE A 382 -9.57 -4.30 -2.31
N MET A 383 -9.46 -4.69 -3.58
CA MET A 383 -9.43 -6.11 -3.94
C MET A 383 -8.05 -6.74 -3.74
N GLY A 384 -6.98 -5.97 -3.49
CA GLY A 384 -5.72 -6.48 -2.98
C GLY A 384 -5.86 -7.26 -1.66
N ALA A 385 -6.94 -7.00 -0.91
CA ALA A 385 -7.29 -7.71 0.31
C ALA A 385 -7.82 -9.15 0.11
N VAL A 386 -8.17 -9.54 -1.12
CA VAL A 386 -8.86 -10.83 -1.38
C VAL A 386 -7.95 -12.03 -1.15
N THR A 387 -6.64 -11.89 -1.34
CA THR A 387 -5.67 -12.93 -1.06
C THR A 387 -4.52 -12.44 -0.18
N TYR A 388 -3.73 -13.36 0.37
CA TYR A 388 -2.53 -12.99 1.12
C TYR A 388 -1.42 -12.38 0.26
N ILE A 389 -1.44 -12.58 -1.05
CA ILE A 389 -0.42 -12.13 -2.00
C ILE A 389 -0.82 -10.90 -2.82
N GLY A 390 -2.08 -10.46 -2.74
CA GLY A 390 -2.57 -9.31 -3.49
C GLY A 390 -2.01 -7.96 -2.99
N ASN A 391 -1.52 -7.91 -1.74
CA ASN A 391 -0.80 -6.76 -1.21
C ASN A 391 0.22 -7.24 -0.17
N ALA A 392 1.44 -6.68 -0.18
CA ALA A 392 2.55 -7.08 0.68
C ALA A 392 2.22 -7.11 2.19
N PRO A 393 1.51 -6.12 2.79
CA PRO A 393 1.17 -6.14 4.20
C PRO A 393 0.26 -7.31 4.61
N ASN A 394 -0.50 -7.92 3.70
CA ASN A 394 -1.38 -9.04 4.03
C ASN A 394 -0.60 -10.25 4.54
N PHE A 395 0.44 -10.64 3.80
CA PHE A 395 1.29 -11.76 4.17
C PHE A 395 2.10 -11.46 5.43
N MET A 396 2.60 -10.24 5.57
CA MET A 396 3.33 -9.79 6.77
C MET A 396 2.44 -9.88 8.02
N VAL A 397 1.21 -9.37 7.97
CA VAL A 397 0.25 -9.45 9.09
C VAL A 397 -0.07 -10.89 9.44
N LYS A 398 -0.29 -11.75 8.43
CA LYS A 398 -0.48 -13.20 8.63
C LYS A 398 0.69 -13.82 9.37
N SER A 399 1.92 -13.58 8.89
CA SER A 399 3.15 -14.14 9.47
C SER A 399 3.34 -13.70 10.94
N ILE A 400 3.15 -12.40 11.23
CA ILE A 400 3.21 -11.87 12.60
C ILE A 400 2.16 -12.52 13.50
N ALA A 401 0.94 -12.70 13.00
CA ALA A 401 -0.15 -13.31 13.76
C ALA A 401 0.13 -14.79 14.04
N GLU A 402 0.63 -15.54 13.08
CA GLU A 402 1.04 -16.95 13.25
C GLU A 402 2.19 -17.08 14.24
N GLY A 403 3.20 -16.20 14.16
CA GLY A 403 4.28 -16.12 15.14
C GLY A 403 3.79 -15.80 16.57
N ALA A 404 2.67 -15.09 16.72
CA ALA A 404 1.99 -14.85 17.99
C ALA A 404 1.00 -15.95 18.40
N GLY A 405 1.00 -17.11 17.72
CA GLY A 405 0.18 -18.27 18.03
C GLY A 405 -1.28 -18.15 17.58
N VAL A 406 -1.60 -17.30 16.61
CA VAL A 406 -2.92 -17.27 15.96
C VAL A 406 -2.96 -18.29 14.84
N LYS A 407 -3.89 -19.22 14.88
CA LYS A 407 -4.10 -20.15 13.78
C LYS A 407 -4.84 -19.44 12.64
N MET A 408 -4.06 -18.88 11.71
CA MET A 408 -4.62 -18.23 10.53
C MET A 408 -5.17 -19.26 9.54
N PRO A 409 -6.19 -18.93 8.73
CA PRO A 409 -6.67 -19.82 7.69
C PRO A 409 -5.58 -20.04 6.63
N SER A 410 -5.64 -21.21 5.99
CA SER A 410 -4.82 -21.49 4.79
C SER A 410 -5.11 -20.47 3.68
N PHE A 411 -4.30 -20.46 2.65
CA PHE A 411 -4.47 -19.56 1.51
C PHE A 411 -5.91 -19.60 0.93
N PHE A 412 -6.40 -20.81 0.63
CA PHE A 412 -7.78 -20.97 0.13
C PHE A 412 -8.85 -20.72 1.21
N GLY A 413 -8.55 -21.04 2.48
CA GLY A 413 -9.43 -20.72 3.59
C GLY A 413 -9.62 -19.20 3.76
N TYR A 414 -8.56 -18.42 3.56
CA TYR A 414 -8.63 -16.95 3.59
C TYR A 414 -9.43 -16.38 2.41
N ILE A 415 -9.23 -16.93 1.20
CA ILE A 415 -10.08 -16.56 0.05
C ILE A 415 -11.56 -16.82 0.35
N GLY A 416 -11.89 -17.91 1.03
CA GLY A 416 -13.27 -18.17 1.47
C GLY A 416 -13.82 -17.06 2.38
N TRP A 417 -13.02 -16.51 3.30
CA TRP A 417 -13.38 -15.34 4.11
C TRP A 417 -13.57 -14.09 3.25
N ALA A 418 -12.65 -13.84 2.32
CA ALA A 418 -12.73 -12.70 1.43
C ALA A 418 -13.99 -12.77 0.52
N LEU A 419 -14.28 -13.93 -0.05
CA LEU A 419 -15.49 -14.14 -0.86
C LEU A 419 -16.77 -13.93 -0.04
N ALA A 420 -16.78 -14.33 1.23
CA ALA A 420 -17.94 -14.19 2.08
C ALA A 420 -18.19 -12.75 2.57
N PHE A 421 -17.13 -11.96 2.77
CA PHE A 421 -17.25 -10.65 3.43
C PHE A 421 -16.84 -9.48 2.53
N LEU A 422 -15.79 -9.60 1.68
CA LEU A 422 -15.36 -8.51 0.81
C LEU A 422 -16.18 -8.45 -0.49
N VAL A 423 -16.39 -9.58 -1.17
CA VAL A 423 -17.09 -9.56 -2.46
C VAL A 423 -18.51 -8.97 -2.35
N PRO A 424 -19.33 -9.26 -1.31
CA PRO A 424 -20.60 -8.56 -1.13
C PRO A 424 -20.46 -7.04 -0.98
N VAL A 425 -19.40 -6.56 -0.31
CA VAL A 425 -19.12 -5.12 -0.20
C VAL A 425 -18.76 -4.55 -1.56
N PHE A 426 -17.93 -5.21 -2.35
CA PHE A 426 -17.56 -4.78 -3.71
C PHE A 426 -18.74 -4.76 -4.67
N VAL A 427 -19.71 -5.66 -4.51
CA VAL A 427 -20.98 -5.60 -5.25
C VAL A 427 -21.77 -4.35 -4.86
N VAL A 428 -21.79 -3.97 -3.57
CA VAL A 428 -22.42 -2.71 -3.14
C VAL A 428 -21.69 -1.51 -3.74
N ASP A 429 -20.34 -1.50 -3.74
CA ASP A 429 -19.55 -0.45 -4.38
C ASP A 429 -19.88 -0.33 -5.87
N SER A 430 -20.00 -1.46 -6.58
CA SER A 430 -20.35 -1.52 -8.00
C SER A 430 -21.71 -0.88 -8.29
N LEU A 431 -22.67 -1.07 -7.39
CA LEU A 431 -24.03 -0.54 -7.55
C LEU A 431 -24.15 0.94 -7.19
N LEU A 432 -23.26 1.44 -6.32
CA LEU A 432 -23.34 2.81 -5.81
C LEU A 432 -22.44 3.78 -6.57
N PHE A 433 -21.30 3.32 -7.11
CA PHE A 433 -20.24 4.21 -7.59
C PHE A 433 -19.80 3.94 -9.04
N PHE A 434 -20.08 2.76 -9.60
CA PHE A 434 -19.64 2.31 -10.92
C PHE A 434 -20.79 1.76 -11.77
#